data_67c17745333588ffea31c59e6944b388
#
_entry.id   67c17745333588ffea31c59e6944b388
#
_cell.length_a   1.000
_cell.length_b   1.000
_cell.length_c   1.000
_cell.angle_alpha   90.00
_cell.angle_beta   90.00
_cell.angle_gamma   90.00
#
_symmetry.space_group_name_H-M   'P 1'
#
loop_
_entity.id
_entity.type
_entity.pdbx_description
1 polymer ?
#
loop_
_entity_poly.entity_id
_entity_poly.type
_entity_poly.pdbx_seq_one_letter_code
_entity_poly.pdbx_strand_id
1 'polypeptide(L)'
;GKENYFNFFGKKGFLEIQLLISRDNIQHFLDEFKKLYKIYKPTIALFSLKNMSGEHNLIRFEDNKVCITFDFIRNKSSLMFLNEVDKLYSKYEILPSIIKDSRINKDIFYKTYKYASEFKKKLFEFDKKRIYKSEVSKRLEL
;
A
#
# COMPACT_ATOMS: atom_id res chain seq x y z
N GLY A 1 -9.04 14.58 -20.98
CA GLY A 1 -8.50 13.28 -21.31
C GLY A 1 -7.47 12.81 -20.29
N LYS A 2 -6.83 11.67 -20.52
CA LYS A 2 -5.80 11.07 -19.64
C LYS A 2 -4.64 12.01 -19.33
N GLU A 3 -4.26 12.85 -20.26
CA GLU A 3 -3.18 13.83 -20.09
C GLU A 3 -3.45 14.86 -18.99
N ASN A 4 -4.70 15.29 -18.83
CA ASN A 4 -5.08 16.25 -17.80
C ASN A 4 -4.96 15.66 -16.39
N TYR A 5 -5.23 14.36 -16.20
CA TYR A 5 -5.08 13.70 -14.92
C TYR A 5 -3.62 13.74 -14.42
N PHE A 6 -2.65 13.41 -15.28
CA PHE A 6 -1.24 13.43 -14.91
C PHE A 6 -0.70 14.86 -14.73
N ASN A 7 -1.19 15.83 -15.49
CA ASN A 7 -0.84 17.23 -15.35
C ASN A 7 -1.26 17.80 -13.99
N PHE A 8 -2.34 17.28 -13.40
CA PHE A 8 -2.83 17.66 -12.07
C PHE A 8 -1.80 17.43 -10.97
N PHE A 9 -0.98 16.38 -11.07
CA PHE A 9 0.04 16.04 -10.06
C PHE A 9 1.37 16.76 -10.28
N GLY A 10 1.54 17.47 -11.38
CA GLY A 10 2.75 18.19 -11.74
C GLY A 10 3.96 17.28 -12.01
N LYS A 11 5.14 17.90 -12.19
CA LYS A 11 6.37 17.18 -12.58
C LYS A 11 6.85 16.11 -11.57
N LYS A 12 6.48 16.24 -10.29
CA LYS A 12 6.90 15.29 -9.24
C LYS A 12 6.02 14.03 -9.18
N GLY A 13 4.90 14.02 -9.91
CA GLY A 13 3.95 12.93 -9.92
C GLY A 13 3.16 12.79 -8.61
N PHE A 14 2.65 11.59 -8.36
CA PHE A 14 1.81 11.29 -7.22
C PHE A 14 2.30 10.06 -6.45
N LEU A 15 1.73 9.88 -5.28
CA LEU A 15 1.86 8.70 -4.44
C LEU A 15 0.48 8.10 -4.30
N GLU A 16 0.34 6.82 -4.62
CA GLU A 16 -0.90 6.08 -4.41
C GLU A 16 -0.68 5.09 -3.27
N ILE A 17 -1.61 5.06 -2.32
CA ILE A 17 -1.73 3.96 -1.37
C ILE A 17 -3.07 3.27 -1.56
N GLN A 18 -3.07 1.95 -1.51
CA GLN A 18 -4.27 1.15 -1.56
C GLN A 18 -4.22 0.12 -0.43
N LEU A 19 -5.21 0.14 0.43
CA LEU A 19 -5.23 -0.55 1.71
C LEU A 19 -6.46 -1.44 1.82
N LEU A 20 -6.28 -2.72 2.18
CA LEU A 20 -7.37 -3.58 2.61
C LEU A 20 -7.46 -3.57 4.13
N ILE A 21 -8.63 -3.24 4.65
CA ILE A 21 -8.89 -3.13 6.09
C ILE A 21 -10.21 -3.80 6.44
N SER A 22 -10.27 -4.47 7.59
CA SER A 22 -11.51 -5.06 8.08
C SER A 22 -12.55 -3.99 8.39
N ARG A 23 -13.84 -4.35 8.31
CA ARG A 23 -14.94 -3.42 8.63
C ARG A 23 -14.86 -2.93 10.07
N ASP A 24 -14.40 -3.78 10.99
CA ASP A 24 -14.30 -3.47 12.41
C ASP A 24 -13.19 -2.46 12.70
N ASN A 25 -12.10 -2.51 11.93
CA ASN A 25 -10.94 -1.64 12.15
C ASN A 25 -11.00 -0.32 11.38
N ILE A 26 -11.91 -0.19 10.39
CA ILE A 26 -11.92 0.96 9.48
C ILE A 26 -12.13 2.29 10.21
N GLN A 27 -13.07 2.34 11.16
CA GLN A 27 -13.36 3.57 11.90
C GLN A 27 -12.17 4.00 12.75
N HIS A 28 -11.57 3.06 13.48
CA HIS A 28 -10.39 3.32 14.30
C HIS A 28 -9.19 3.80 13.47
N PHE A 29 -8.95 3.17 12.32
CA PHE A 29 -7.93 3.62 11.38
C PHE A 29 -8.19 5.03 10.88
N LEU A 30 -9.42 5.34 10.44
CA LEU A 30 -9.77 6.65 9.93
C LEU A 30 -9.64 7.76 10.99
N ASP A 31 -9.88 7.46 12.26
CA ASP A 31 -9.71 8.42 13.35
C ASP A 31 -8.22 8.76 13.57
N GLU A 32 -7.32 7.75 13.55
CA GLU A 32 -5.88 7.99 13.60
C GLU A 32 -5.37 8.70 12.33
N PHE A 33 -5.85 8.29 11.16
CA PHE A 33 -5.53 8.94 9.89
C PHE A 33 -5.91 10.43 9.90
N LYS A 34 -7.09 10.78 10.42
CA LYS A 34 -7.53 12.18 10.56
C LYS A 34 -6.64 12.98 11.52
N LYS A 35 -6.16 12.37 12.62
CA LYS A 35 -5.22 13.03 13.55
C LYS A 35 -3.91 13.35 12.83
N LEU A 36 -3.34 12.38 12.12
CA LEU A 36 -2.13 12.57 11.33
C LEU A 36 -2.34 13.60 10.22
N TYR A 37 -3.51 13.57 9.55
CA TYR A 37 -3.85 14.53 8.52
C TYR A 37 -3.83 15.98 9.03
N LYS A 38 -4.36 16.23 10.23
CA LYS A 38 -4.34 17.58 10.85
C LYS A 38 -2.91 18.06 11.12
N ILE A 39 -1.97 17.17 11.42
CA ILE A 39 -0.57 17.50 11.70
C ILE A 39 0.19 17.80 10.41
N TYR A 40 0.14 16.86 9.45
CA TYR A 40 0.97 16.89 8.25
C TYR A 40 0.33 17.64 7.08
N LYS A 41 -0.99 17.75 7.05
CA LYS A 41 -1.80 18.42 6.01
C LYS A 41 -1.38 18.03 4.59
N PRO A 42 -1.31 16.73 4.26
CA PRO A 42 -0.98 16.30 2.91
C PRO A 42 -2.09 16.71 1.94
N THR A 43 -1.74 16.90 0.67
CA THR A 43 -2.76 17.16 -0.36
C THR A 43 -3.24 15.81 -0.91
N ILE A 44 -4.48 15.46 -0.60
CA ILE A 44 -5.18 14.29 -1.17
C ILE A 44 -5.89 14.76 -2.44
N ALA A 45 -5.54 14.13 -3.55
CA ALA A 45 -6.11 14.45 -4.86
C ALA A 45 -7.31 13.58 -5.21
N LEU A 46 -7.27 12.31 -4.80
CA LEU A 46 -8.34 11.35 -5.04
C LEU A 46 -8.52 10.45 -3.82
N PHE A 47 -9.76 10.07 -3.58
CA PHE A 47 -10.15 9.07 -2.59
C PHE A 47 -11.17 8.12 -3.21
N SER A 48 -11.01 6.83 -2.98
CA SER A 48 -12.04 5.85 -3.32
C SER A 48 -12.16 4.75 -2.28
N LEU A 49 -13.36 4.20 -2.19
CA LEU A 49 -13.70 3.11 -1.27
C LEU A 49 -14.46 2.04 -2.04
N LYS A 50 -14.05 0.77 -1.87
CA LYS A 50 -14.63 -0.38 -2.54
C LYS A 50 -14.78 -1.54 -1.57
N ASN A 51 -15.86 -2.31 -1.67
CA ASN A 51 -15.90 -3.62 -1.05
C ASN A 51 -15.10 -4.59 -1.92
N MET A 52 -14.24 -5.35 -1.28
CA MET A 52 -13.50 -6.46 -1.89
C MET A 52 -14.05 -7.78 -1.34
N SER A 53 -14.02 -8.79 -2.18
CA SER A 53 -14.32 -10.17 -1.82
C SER A 53 -13.20 -11.07 -2.35
N GLY A 54 -12.97 -12.18 -1.71
CA GLY A 54 -11.94 -13.15 -2.10
C GLY A 54 -11.24 -13.71 -0.88
N GLU A 55 -10.25 -14.55 -1.11
CA GLU A 55 -9.41 -15.12 -0.06
C GLU A 55 -7.97 -14.64 -0.23
N HIS A 56 -7.42 -14.11 0.84
CA HIS A 56 -6.01 -13.76 0.88
C HIS A 56 -5.15 -15.02 0.82
N ASN A 57 -4.32 -15.14 -0.23
CA ASN A 57 -3.39 -16.23 -0.41
C ASN A 57 -2.08 -15.71 -0.98
N LEU A 58 -0.97 -16.21 -0.47
CA LEU A 58 0.39 -15.78 -0.84
C LEU A 58 0.53 -14.25 -0.75
N ILE A 59 0.69 -13.58 -1.91
CA ILE A 59 0.80 -12.11 -2.02
C ILE A 59 -0.38 -11.46 -2.75
N ARG A 60 -1.49 -12.19 -2.92
CA ARG A 60 -2.69 -11.62 -3.54
C ARG A 60 -3.25 -10.50 -2.69
N PHE A 61 -3.58 -9.40 -3.34
CA PHE A 61 -4.26 -8.27 -2.72
C PHE A 61 -5.78 -8.49 -2.80
N GLU A 62 -6.25 -9.52 -2.10
CA GLU A 62 -7.65 -9.92 -2.00
C GLU A 62 -7.97 -10.33 -0.57
N ASP A 63 -9.16 -9.98 -0.12
CA ASP A 63 -9.74 -10.43 1.15
C ASP A 63 -11.20 -9.96 1.20
N ASN A 64 -12.00 -10.51 2.12
CA ASN A 64 -13.35 -10.03 2.38
C ASN A 64 -13.33 -8.77 3.26
N LYS A 65 -12.75 -7.69 2.73
CA LYS A 65 -12.46 -6.43 3.42
C LYS A 65 -12.88 -5.22 2.59
N VAL A 66 -12.74 -4.05 3.18
CA VAL A 66 -12.88 -2.76 2.49
C VAL A 66 -11.53 -2.33 1.94
N CYS A 67 -11.50 -2.00 0.66
CA CYS A 67 -10.36 -1.39 0.01
C CYS A 67 -10.51 0.13 0.02
N ILE A 68 -9.54 0.81 0.60
CA ILE A 68 -9.44 2.27 0.59
C ILE A 68 -8.25 2.66 -0.28
N THR A 69 -8.47 3.60 -1.20
CA THR A 69 -7.40 4.14 -2.05
C THR A 69 -7.31 5.65 -1.84
N PHE A 70 -6.09 6.15 -1.72
CA PHE A 70 -5.78 7.57 -1.70
C PHE A 70 -4.66 7.90 -2.68
N ASP A 71 -4.84 8.96 -3.46
CA ASP A 71 -3.80 9.58 -4.26
C ASP A 71 -3.36 10.89 -3.64
N PHE A 72 -2.07 11.04 -3.45
CA PHE A 72 -1.46 12.24 -2.87
C PHE A 72 -0.58 12.93 -3.88
N ILE A 73 -0.56 14.25 -3.87
CA ILE A 73 0.49 14.99 -4.56
C ILE A 73 1.83 14.66 -3.91
N ARG A 74 2.83 14.27 -4.71
CA ARG A 74 4.16 13.88 -4.21
C ARG A 74 4.94 15.10 -3.72
N ASN A 75 4.97 15.29 -2.40
CA ASN A 75 5.72 16.34 -1.72
C ASN A 75 6.22 15.87 -0.35
N LYS A 76 6.98 16.72 0.34
CA LYS A 76 7.56 16.39 1.66
C LYS A 76 6.47 16.09 2.71
N SER A 77 5.40 16.87 2.73
CA SER A 77 4.29 16.70 3.68
C SER A 77 3.61 15.33 3.47
N SER A 78 3.30 14.97 2.23
CA SER A 78 2.69 13.67 1.90
C SER A 78 3.60 12.51 2.27
N LEU A 79 4.91 12.61 2.02
CA LEU A 79 5.86 11.56 2.41
C LEU A 79 5.95 11.39 3.92
N MET A 80 6.05 12.48 4.68
CA MET A 80 6.08 12.42 6.15
C MET A 80 4.77 11.84 6.71
N PHE A 81 3.65 12.27 6.18
CA PHE A 81 2.33 11.74 6.54
C PHE A 81 2.25 10.22 6.31
N LEU A 82 2.62 9.77 5.12
CA LEU A 82 2.54 8.36 4.75
C LEU A 82 3.48 7.48 5.57
N ASN A 83 4.66 7.97 5.96
CA ASN A 83 5.55 7.25 6.86
C ASN A 83 4.93 7.01 8.25
N GLU A 84 4.09 7.94 8.74
CA GLU A 84 3.34 7.72 9.98
C GLU A 84 2.15 6.78 9.78
N VAL A 85 1.47 6.87 8.63
CA VAL A 85 0.38 5.94 8.26
C VAL A 85 0.89 4.50 8.16
N ASP A 86 2.11 4.27 7.65
CA ASP A 86 2.72 2.94 7.54
C ASP A 86 2.82 2.23 8.91
N LYS A 87 3.00 2.98 10.00
CA LYS A 87 3.06 2.44 11.37
C LYS A 87 1.71 1.87 11.84
N LEU A 88 0.62 2.31 11.22
CA LEU A 88 -0.73 1.84 11.55
C LEU A 88 -1.05 0.48 10.91
N TYR A 89 -0.30 0.04 9.90
CA TYR A 89 -0.63 -1.18 9.15
C TYR A 89 -0.68 -2.42 10.04
N SER A 90 0.34 -2.62 10.88
CA SER A 90 0.34 -3.76 11.82
C SER A 90 -0.69 -3.59 12.93
N LYS A 91 -0.93 -2.37 13.40
CA LYS A 91 -1.89 -2.08 14.49
C LYS A 91 -3.33 -2.45 14.13
N TYR A 92 -3.71 -2.23 12.87
CA TYR A 92 -5.07 -2.43 12.38
C TYR A 92 -5.18 -3.57 11.37
N GLU A 93 -4.17 -4.44 11.30
CA GLU A 93 -4.12 -5.59 10.39
C GLU A 93 -4.43 -5.21 8.94
N ILE A 94 -3.85 -4.08 8.51
CA ILE A 94 -4.02 -3.53 7.17
C ILE A 94 -3.08 -4.23 6.21
N LEU A 95 -3.62 -4.67 5.06
CA LEU A 95 -2.83 -5.20 3.96
C LEU A 95 -2.63 -4.08 2.92
N PRO A 96 -1.42 -3.50 2.79
CA PRO A 96 -1.13 -2.50 1.77
C PRO A 96 -0.85 -3.16 0.42
N SER A 97 -1.23 -2.51 -0.69
CA SER A 97 -0.93 -3.00 -2.04
C SER A 97 0.53 -2.75 -2.39
N ILE A 98 1.32 -3.81 -2.52
CA ILE A 98 2.74 -3.73 -2.90
C ILE A 98 2.96 -3.26 -4.35
N ILE A 99 1.93 -3.30 -5.18
CA ILE A 99 1.99 -2.86 -6.58
C ILE A 99 1.66 -1.37 -6.69
N LYS A 100 0.70 -0.89 -5.90
CA LYS A 100 0.24 0.49 -5.95
C LYS A 100 1.13 1.43 -5.15
N ASP A 101 1.59 0.99 -3.98
CA ASP A 101 2.50 1.78 -3.16
C ASP A 101 3.96 1.36 -3.36
N SER A 102 4.69 2.18 -4.11
CA SER A 102 6.12 1.97 -4.37
C SER A 102 7.02 2.17 -3.15
N ARG A 103 6.51 2.68 -2.03
CA ARG A 103 7.26 2.91 -0.77
C ARG A 103 7.31 1.67 0.12
N ILE A 104 6.41 0.69 -0.09
CA ILE A 104 6.38 -0.53 0.71
C ILE A 104 7.71 -1.26 0.57
N ASN A 105 8.46 -1.33 1.66
CA ASN A 105 9.74 -2.04 1.74
C ASN A 105 9.55 -3.47 2.26
N LYS A 106 10.65 -4.22 2.35
CA LYS A 106 10.64 -5.59 2.86
C LYS A 106 10.05 -5.70 4.27
N ASP A 107 10.38 -4.76 5.17
CA ASP A 107 9.96 -4.86 6.57
C ASP A 107 8.45 -4.72 6.71
N ILE A 108 7.84 -3.78 5.98
CA ILE A 108 6.39 -3.64 5.92
C ILE A 108 5.78 -4.88 5.28
N PHE A 109 6.35 -5.35 4.16
CA PHE A 109 5.86 -6.52 3.44
C PHE A 109 5.81 -7.76 4.34
N TYR A 110 6.92 -8.12 5.00
CA TYR A 110 6.96 -9.32 5.86
C TYR A 110 6.11 -9.18 7.14
N LYS A 111 5.83 -7.96 7.60
CA LYS A 111 4.93 -7.72 8.73
C LYS A 111 3.45 -7.83 8.36
N THR A 112 3.08 -7.46 7.14
CA THR A 112 1.67 -7.34 6.75
C THR A 112 1.17 -8.52 5.91
N TYR A 113 2.05 -9.18 5.16
CA TYR A 113 1.70 -10.32 4.32
C TYR A 113 2.00 -11.64 5.02
N LYS A 114 0.98 -12.27 5.58
CA LYS A 114 1.08 -13.52 6.35
C LYS A 114 1.86 -14.63 5.63
N TYR A 115 1.73 -14.73 4.31
CA TYR A 115 2.33 -15.77 3.49
C TYR A 115 3.57 -15.30 2.71
N ALA A 116 4.17 -14.17 3.09
CA ALA A 116 5.33 -13.60 2.40
C ALA A 116 6.51 -14.59 2.29
N SER A 117 6.83 -15.27 3.39
CA SER A 117 7.93 -16.26 3.43
C SER A 117 7.63 -17.50 2.59
N GLU A 118 6.38 -17.98 2.61
CA GLU A 118 5.95 -19.09 1.76
C GLU A 118 6.03 -18.72 0.28
N PHE A 119 5.55 -17.51 -0.07
CA PHE A 119 5.66 -17.01 -1.44
C PHE A 119 7.12 -16.94 -1.90
N LYS A 120 8.02 -16.40 -1.07
CA LYS A 120 9.45 -16.35 -1.37
C LYS A 120 10.02 -17.74 -1.63
N LYS A 121 9.68 -18.74 -0.79
CA LYS A 121 10.12 -20.13 -0.98
C LYS A 121 9.65 -20.67 -2.32
N LYS A 122 8.36 -20.54 -2.65
CA LYS A 122 7.80 -20.99 -3.93
C LYS A 122 8.45 -20.30 -5.13
N LEU A 123 8.74 -19.01 -5.01
CA LEU A 123 9.44 -18.25 -6.04
C LEU A 123 10.85 -18.80 -6.28
N PHE A 124 11.58 -19.17 -5.21
CA PHE A 124 12.91 -19.81 -5.32
C PHE A 124 12.84 -21.20 -5.98
N GLU A 125 11.80 -21.96 -5.68
CA GLU A 125 11.59 -23.30 -6.29
C GLU A 125 11.30 -23.15 -7.79
N PHE A 126 10.54 -22.13 -8.19
CA PHE A 126 10.19 -21.84 -9.57
C PHE A 126 11.36 -21.23 -10.36
N ASP A 127 12.00 -20.22 -9.82
CA ASP A 127 13.11 -19.46 -10.48
C ASP A 127 14.42 -19.68 -9.73
N LYS A 128 14.94 -20.91 -9.73
CA LYS A 128 16.19 -21.31 -9.05
C LYS A 128 17.41 -20.48 -9.49
N LYS A 129 17.43 -20.02 -10.73
CA LYS A 129 18.52 -19.21 -11.30
C LYS A 129 18.33 -17.71 -11.11
N ARG A 130 17.22 -17.28 -10.48
CA ARG A 130 16.90 -15.86 -10.25
C ARG A 130 16.97 -15.03 -11.54
N ILE A 131 16.41 -15.56 -12.62
CA ILE A 131 16.38 -14.91 -13.94
C ILE A 131 15.35 -13.79 -13.95
N TYR A 132 14.17 -14.03 -13.35
CA TYR A 132 13.08 -13.05 -13.32
C TYR A 132 13.29 -12.06 -12.17
N LYS A 133 13.65 -10.82 -12.53
CA LYS A 133 13.85 -9.70 -11.60
C LYS A 133 12.99 -8.52 -11.99
N SER A 134 12.39 -7.89 -10.98
CA SER A 134 11.62 -6.65 -11.13
C SER A 134 11.99 -5.67 -10.04
N GLU A 135 11.62 -4.40 -10.18
CA GLU A 135 11.82 -3.42 -9.10
C GLU A 135 11.07 -3.83 -7.82
N VAL A 136 9.90 -4.46 -7.96
CA VAL A 136 9.15 -5.00 -6.80
C VAL A 136 9.94 -6.11 -6.13
N SER A 137 10.47 -7.09 -6.90
CA SER A 137 11.22 -8.21 -6.31
C SER A 137 12.52 -7.74 -5.65
N LYS A 138 13.20 -6.74 -6.20
CA LYS A 138 14.39 -6.13 -5.57
C LYS A 138 14.04 -5.41 -4.27
N ARG A 139 12.99 -4.56 -4.29
CA ARG A 139 12.54 -3.75 -3.15
C ARG A 139 12.08 -4.62 -1.98
N LEU A 140 11.41 -5.75 -2.26
CA LEU A 140 10.90 -6.68 -1.26
C LEU A 140 11.88 -7.81 -0.91
N GLU A 141 13.03 -7.88 -1.58
CA GLU A 141 14.04 -8.95 -1.44
C GLU A 141 13.46 -10.36 -1.66
N LEU A 142 12.67 -10.48 -2.73
CA LEU A 142 12.07 -11.71 -3.18
C LEU A 142 12.99 -12.52 -4.09
#